data_866f9ec0af506421d1761e63b55f1568
#
_entry.id   866f9ec0af506421d1761e63b55f1568
#
_cell.length_a   1.000
_cell.length_b   1.000
_cell.length_c   1.000
_cell.angle_alpha   90.00
_cell.angle_beta   90.00
_cell.angle_gamma   90.00
#
_symmetry.space_group_name_H-M   'P 1'
#
loop_
_entity.id
_entity.type
_entity.pdbx_description
1 polymer ?
#
loop_
_entity_poly.entity_id
_entity_poly.type
_entity_poly.pdbx_seq_one_letter_code
_entity_poly.pdbx_strand_id
1 'polypeptide(L)'
;MLLGASMVATAEAFVLAQKLGLDPQRFFDIASVSSGQSWSMTSYCPLPGVGPATPADRDYQGGFAVALMLKDLRLAAEAAQSAGAN
;
A
#
# COMPACT_ATOMS: atom_id res chain seq x y z
N MET A 1 3.57 10.42 -4.74
CA MET A 1 2.48 9.97 -5.64
C MET A 1 2.53 8.47 -5.89
N LEU A 2 3.60 7.96 -6.45
CA LEU A 2 3.71 6.53 -6.79
C LEU A 2 3.52 5.63 -5.58
N LEU A 3 4.16 5.95 -4.45
CA LEU A 3 4.02 5.18 -3.22
C LEU A 3 2.58 5.22 -2.69
N GLY A 4 1.94 6.40 -2.71
CA GLY A 4 0.55 6.52 -2.25
C GLY A 4 -0.42 5.69 -3.10
N ALA A 5 -0.30 5.77 -4.42
CA ALA A 5 -1.12 4.96 -5.33
C ALA A 5 -0.88 3.46 -5.13
N SER A 6 0.39 3.06 -4.97
CA SER A 6 0.75 1.67 -4.72
C SER A 6 0.18 1.16 -3.39
N MET A 7 0.20 1.98 -2.33
CA MET A 7 -0.36 1.59 -1.03
C MET A 7 -1.88 1.42 -1.10
N VAL A 8 -2.59 2.33 -1.75
CA VAL A 8 -4.04 2.22 -1.92
C VAL A 8 -4.39 0.95 -2.71
N ALA A 9 -3.72 0.73 -3.83
CA ALA A 9 -3.95 -0.46 -4.65
C ALA A 9 -3.67 -1.76 -3.86
N THR A 10 -2.59 -1.78 -3.08
CA THR A 10 -2.24 -2.93 -2.24
C THR A 10 -3.32 -3.19 -1.18
N ALA A 11 -3.78 -2.15 -0.49
CA ALA A 11 -4.82 -2.28 0.53
C ALA A 11 -6.13 -2.80 -0.07
N GLU A 12 -6.55 -2.25 -1.20
CA GLU A 12 -7.77 -2.71 -1.90
C GLU A 12 -7.66 -4.16 -2.36
N ALA A 13 -6.49 -4.56 -2.86
CA ALA A 13 -6.24 -5.93 -3.29
C ALA A 13 -6.39 -6.93 -2.12
N PHE A 14 -5.86 -6.60 -0.94
CA PHE A 14 -6.03 -7.45 0.24
C PHE A 14 -7.48 -7.52 0.71
N VAL A 15 -8.20 -6.39 0.70
CA VAL A 15 -9.63 -6.38 1.04
C VAL A 15 -10.42 -7.27 0.08
N LEU A 16 -10.15 -7.15 -1.22
CA LEU A 16 -10.81 -7.97 -2.23
C LEU A 16 -10.49 -9.46 -2.02
N ALA A 17 -9.22 -9.79 -1.80
CA ALA A 17 -8.80 -11.16 -1.54
C ALA A 17 -9.55 -11.77 -0.34
N GLN A 18 -9.66 -11.02 0.76
CA GLN A 18 -10.40 -11.48 1.94
C GLN A 18 -11.89 -11.68 1.64
N LYS A 19 -12.50 -10.77 0.90
CA LYS A 19 -13.92 -10.90 0.53
C LYS A 19 -14.18 -12.07 -0.40
N LEU A 20 -13.20 -12.48 -1.18
CA LEU A 20 -13.29 -13.66 -2.05
C LEU A 20 -12.94 -14.97 -1.30
N GLY A 21 -12.62 -14.90 -0.03
CA GLY A 21 -12.27 -16.07 0.78
C GLY A 21 -10.86 -16.58 0.59
N LEU A 22 -9.97 -15.78 -0.01
CA LEU A 22 -8.57 -16.13 -0.14
C LEU A 22 -7.83 -15.92 1.19
N ASP A 23 -6.90 -16.81 1.50
CA ASP A 23 -6.02 -16.62 2.65
C ASP A 23 -5.04 -15.48 2.37
N PRO A 24 -4.99 -14.43 3.22
CA PRO A 24 -4.14 -13.27 2.99
C PRO A 24 -2.66 -13.60 2.89
N GLN A 25 -2.16 -14.54 3.70
CA GLN A 25 -0.74 -14.93 3.65
C GLN A 25 -0.41 -15.62 2.33
N ARG A 26 -1.28 -16.48 1.81
CA ARG A 26 -1.08 -17.12 0.50
C ARG A 26 -1.14 -16.12 -0.63
N PHE A 27 -2.07 -15.17 -0.56
CA PHE A 27 -2.10 -14.06 -1.52
C PHE A 27 -0.78 -13.29 -1.51
N PHE A 28 -0.29 -12.94 -0.32
CA PHE A 28 1.01 -12.30 -0.17
C PHE A 28 2.14 -13.12 -0.78
N ASP A 29 2.20 -14.42 -0.46
CA ASP A 29 3.28 -15.31 -0.93
C ASP A 29 3.38 -15.35 -2.46
N ILE A 30 2.24 -15.31 -3.14
CA ILE A 30 2.19 -15.35 -4.60
C ILE A 30 2.42 -13.96 -5.19
N ALA A 31 1.70 -12.96 -4.74
CA ALA A 31 1.75 -11.61 -5.30
C ALA A 31 3.11 -10.94 -5.09
N SER A 32 3.77 -11.22 -3.97
CA SER A 32 5.08 -10.63 -3.65
C SER A 32 6.21 -11.08 -4.58
N VAL A 33 6.02 -12.16 -5.34
CA VAL A 33 6.99 -12.66 -6.32
C VAL A 33 6.43 -12.64 -7.75
N SER A 34 5.33 -11.97 -7.95
CA SER A 34 4.63 -11.85 -9.24
C SER A 34 4.69 -10.40 -9.75
N SER A 35 4.11 -10.14 -10.90
CA SER A 35 4.14 -8.82 -11.54
C SER A 35 3.43 -7.72 -10.73
N GLY A 36 2.57 -8.08 -9.80
CA GLY A 36 1.92 -7.14 -8.89
C GLY A 36 2.75 -6.73 -7.67
N GLN A 37 4.00 -7.19 -7.58
CA GLN A 37 4.89 -6.88 -6.46
C GLN A 37 5.18 -5.38 -6.38
N SER A 38 5.25 -4.88 -5.15
CA SER A 38 5.64 -3.50 -4.86
C SER A 38 6.27 -3.43 -3.47
N TRP A 39 6.98 -2.35 -3.20
CA TRP A 39 7.52 -2.07 -1.87
C TRP A 39 6.39 -1.98 -0.83
N SER A 40 5.26 -1.41 -1.21
CA SER A 40 4.08 -1.32 -0.33
C SER A 40 3.60 -2.69 0.13
N MET A 41 3.74 -3.71 -0.70
CA MET A 41 3.37 -5.08 -0.35
C MET A 41 4.47 -5.78 0.44
N THR A 42 5.70 -5.75 -0.03
CA THR A 42 6.79 -6.57 0.53
C THR A 42 7.41 -6.00 1.79
N SER A 43 7.40 -4.67 1.96
CA SER A 43 8.05 -4.01 3.09
C SER A 43 7.08 -3.21 3.96
N TYR A 44 5.84 -3.01 3.54
CA TYR A 44 4.88 -2.18 4.25
C TYR A 44 3.45 -2.74 4.14
N CYS A 45 3.31 -4.06 4.17
CA CYS A 45 2.01 -4.71 4.04
C CYS A 45 1.00 -4.14 5.04
N PRO A 46 -0.19 -3.71 4.58
CA PRO A 46 -1.16 -3.06 5.46
C PRO A 46 -1.94 -4.02 6.35
N LEU A 47 -1.75 -5.33 6.19
CA LEU A 47 -2.51 -6.33 6.93
C LEU A 47 -1.67 -6.90 8.08
N PRO A 48 -2.19 -6.89 9.34
CA PRO A 48 -1.46 -7.48 10.46
C PRO A 48 -1.20 -8.97 10.26
N GLY A 49 -0.01 -9.42 10.65
CA GLY A 49 0.36 -10.83 10.62
C GLY A 49 0.66 -11.40 9.24
N VAL A 50 0.72 -10.57 8.21
CA VAL A 50 0.97 -10.98 6.83
C VAL A 50 2.33 -10.45 6.37
N GLY A 51 3.19 -11.35 5.88
CA GLY A 51 4.53 -10.99 5.44
C GLY A 51 5.45 -10.55 6.59
N PRO A 52 6.56 -9.83 6.27
CA PRO A 52 7.46 -9.29 7.28
C PRO A 52 6.78 -8.28 8.19
N ALA A 53 7.35 -8.06 9.38
CA ALA A 53 6.80 -7.12 10.35
C ALA A 53 6.72 -5.69 9.79
N THR A 54 5.56 -5.05 9.98
CA THR A 54 5.28 -3.67 9.55
C THR A 54 4.53 -2.93 10.66
N PRO A 55 4.27 -1.61 10.51
CA PRO A 55 3.42 -0.90 11.47
C PRO A 55 2.04 -1.52 11.68
N ALA A 56 1.49 -2.23 10.70
CA ALA A 56 0.20 -2.93 10.85
C ALA A 56 0.23 -3.93 12.02
N ASP A 57 1.38 -4.52 12.31
CA ASP A 57 1.55 -5.46 13.43
C ASP A 57 1.65 -4.78 14.79
N ARG A 58 1.74 -3.46 14.81
CA ARG A 58 1.84 -2.64 16.02
C ARG A 58 0.68 -1.67 16.12
N ASP A 59 -0.52 -2.10 15.77
CA ASP A 59 -1.71 -1.27 15.76
C ASP A 59 -1.52 0.01 14.92
N TYR A 60 -0.79 -0.11 13.82
CA TYR A 60 -0.45 0.99 12.89
C TYR A 60 0.34 2.13 13.55
N GLN A 61 1.07 1.83 14.62
CA GLN A 61 1.92 2.80 15.29
C GLN A 61 3.27 2.92 14.59
N GLY A 62 3.77 4.14 14.49
CA GLY A 62 5.03 4.43 13.79
C GLY A 62 4.90 4.40 12.28
N GLY A 63 6.02 4.30 11.59
CA GLY A 63 6.08 4.33 10.13
C GLY A 63 5.78 5.71 9.55
N PHE A 64 5.19 5.74 8.36
CA PHE A 64 4.94 6.98 7.63
C PHE A 64 3.53 7.49 7.92
N ALA A 65 3.42 8.70 8.46
CA ALA A 65 2.14 9.28 8.86
C ALA A 65 1.27 9.61 7.65
N VAL A 66 -0.05 9.36 7.77
CA VAL A 66 -1.03 9.69 6.73
C VAL A 66 -0.99 11.17 6.36
N ALA A 67 -0.79 12.06 7.34
CA ALA A 67 -0.70 13.50 7.09
C ALA A 67 0.47 13.85 6.16
N LEU A 68 1.59 13.18 6.27
CA LEU A 68 2.75 13.38 5.40
C LEU A 68 2.50 12.84 4.00
N MET A 69 1.85 11.68 3.88
CA MET A 69 1.46 11.15 2.57
C MET A 69 0.45 12.07 1.88
N LEU A 70 -0.51 12.61 2.62
CA LEU A 70 -1.48 13.56 2.07
C LEU A 70 -0.78 14.81 1.54
N LYS A 71 0.21 15.33 2.26
CA LYS A 71 1.03 16.45 1.79
C LYS A 71 1.73 16.11 0.48
N ASP A 72 2.36 14.93 0.39
CA ASP A 72 3.06 14.49 -0.81
C ASP A 72 2.11 14.36 -2.00
N LEU A 73 0.92 13.82 -1.79
CA LEU A 73 -0.09 13.68 -2.83
C LEU A 73 -0.63 15.03 -3.31
N ARG A 74 -0.80 16.00 -2.40
CA ARG A 74 -1.20 17.37 -2.76
C ARG A 74 -0.13 18.05 -3.59
N LEU A 75 1.15 17.91 -3.23
CA LEU A 75 2.24 18.46 -4.02
C LEU A 75 2.28 17.86 -5.43
N ALA A 76 2.05 16.56 -5.54
CA ALA A 76 1.99 15.89 -6.84
C ALA A 76 0.80 16.39 -7.68
N ALA A 77 -0.38 16.57 -7.06
CA ALA A 77 -1.57 17.08 -7.74
C ALA A 77 -1.36 18.52 -8.22
N GLU A 78 -0.73 19.37 -7.41
CA GLU A 78 -0.39 20.74 -7.80
C GLU A 78 0.59 20.76 -8.97
N ALA A 79 1.61 19.91 -8.94
CA ALA A 79 2.57 19.77 -10.03
C ALA A 79 1.89 19.29 -11.32
N ALA A 80 1.00 18.32 -11.21
CA ALA A 80 0.24 17.82 -12.36
C ALA A 80 -0.62 18.92 -12.98
N GLN A 81 -1.33 19.68 -12.15
CA GLN A 81 -2.15 20.80 -12.61
C GLN A 81 -1.29 21.86 -13.31
N SER A 82 -0.16 22.23 -12.73
CA SER A 82 0.76 23.23 -13.31
C SER A 82 1.35 22.76 -14.64
N ALA A 83 1.58 21.45 -14.79
CA ALA A 83 2.13 20.85 -16.00
C ALA A 83 1.06 20.50 -17.05
N GLY A 84 -0.20 20.66 -16.74
CA GLY A 84 -1.30 20.23 -17.63
C GLY A 84 -1.43 18.73 -17.75
N ALA A 85 -1.01 17.98 -16.71
CA ALA A 85 -1.13 16.53 -16.65
C ALA A 85 -2.32 16.11 -15.75
N ASN A 86 -2.78 14.90 -15.96
CA ASN A 86 -3.84 14.34 -15.13
C ASN A 86 -3.28 13.77 -13.83
#